data_766c40e826e4c3d9e638a1158251cd79
#
_entry.id   766c40e826e4c3d9e638a1158251cd79
#
_cell.length_a   1.000
_cell.length_b   1.000
_cell.length_c   1.000
_cell.angle_alpha   90.00
_cell.angle_beta   90.00
_cell.angle_gamma   90.00
#
_symmetry.space_group_name_H-M   'P 1'
#
loop_
_entity.id
_entity.type
_entity.pdbx_description
1 polymer ?
#
loop_
_entity_poly.entity_id
_entity_poly.type
_entity_poly.pdbx_seq_one_letter_code
_entity_poly.pdbx_strand_id
1 'polypeptide(L)'
;MKKNFLSIHEPVFIGNEKKYLKDCINDGWVSTSGKYIDSFEKKLEKFTNTKFVVCLNSCTSALHLSLKLLNISANDEIIVPSITFVSPINSVLYNSSYPVFMDCDKFCNIDVDKTINFLKSQTITKTKNGSDFTINKVSKRIVAAIII
;
A
#
# COMPACT_ATOMS: atom_id res chain seq x y z
N MET A 1 -7.71 -28.06 -29.75
CA MET A 1 -6.65 -28.21 -28.73
C MET A 1 -6.88 -27.14 -27.67
N LYS A 2 -7.32 -27.50 -26.47
CA LYS A 2 -7.32 -26.56 -25.32
C LYS A 2 -5.86 -26.23 -25.02
N LYS A 3 -5.43 -24.99 -25.27
CA LYS A 3 -4.13 -24.51 -24.75
C LYS A 3 -4.17 -24.75 -23.23
N ASN A 4 -3.22 -25.51 -22.70
CA ASN A 4 -3.00 -25.63 -21.27
C ASN A 4 -2.52 -24.26 -20.77
N PHE A 5 -3.48 -23.38 -20.46
CA PHE A 5 -3.19 -22.10 -19.81
C PHE A 5 -2.93 -22.40 -18.34
N LEU A 6 -1.71 -22.12 -17.91
CA LEU A 6 -1.33 -22.20 -16.50
C LEU A 6 -1.56 -20.83 -15.86
N SER A 7 -2.55 -20.74 -14.99
CA SER A 7 -2.79 -19.54 -14.18
C SER A 7 -1.68 -19.33 -13.18
N ILE A 8 -1.26 -18.08 -12.98
CA ILE A 8 -0.31 -17.71 -11.91
C ILE A 8 -0.96 -17.96 -10.55
N HIS A 9 -2.25 -17.59 -10.43
CA HIS A 9 -3.05 -17.94 -9.26
C HIS A 9 -4.53 -18.02 -9.65
N GLU A 10 -5.29 -18.79 -8.91
CA GLU A 10 -6.74 -18.90 -9.07
C GLU A 10 -7.43 -18.66 -7.71
N PRO A 11 -8.57 -17.94 -7.69
CA PRO A 11 -9.33 -17.76 -6.47
C PRO A 11 -9.96 -19.10 -6.05
N VAL A 12 -9.91 -19.39 -4.75
CA VAL A 12 -10.48 -20.60 -4.16
C VAL A 12 -11.65 -20.22 -3.26
N PHE A 13 -12.83 -20.76 -3.56
CA PHE A 13 -14.09 -20.48 -2.83
C PHE A 13 -14.59 -21.76 -2.16
N ILE A 14 -14.02 -22.08 -1.00
CA ILE A 14 -14.32 -23.32 -0.24
C ILE A 14 -14.98 -23.04 1.12
N GLY A 15 -15.17 -21.77 1.46
CA GLY A 15 -15.76 -21.33 2.73
C GLY A 15 -17.20 -20.83 2.60
N ASN A 16 -17.51 -19.77 3.30
CA ASN A 16 -18.84 -19.16 3.39
C ASN A 16 -19.09 -18.05 2.35
N GLU A 17 -18.22 -17.86 1.36
CA GLU A 17 -18.27 -16.74 0.42
C GLU A 17 -19.62 -16.65 -0.28
N LYS A 18 -20.09 -17.78 -0.83
CA LYS A 18 -21.40 -17.82 -1.52
C LYS A 18 -22.56 -17.50 -0.58
N LYS A 19 -22.51 -17.95 0.68
CA LYS A 19 -23.54 -17.64 1.69
C LYS A 19 -23.54 -16.15 1.99
N TYR A 20 -22.41 -15.55 2.27
CA TYR A 20 -22.32 -14.13 2.60
C TYR A 20 -22.75 -13.23 1.44
N LEU A 21 -22.36 -13.57 0.21
CA LEU A 21 -22.81 -12.84 -0.98
C LEU A 21 -24.32 -12.94 -1.17
N LYS A 22 -24.92 -14.13 -0.99
CA LYS A 22 -26.37 -14.32 -1.07
C LYS A 22 -27.09 -13.49 0.00
N ASP A 23 -26.58 -13.48 1.22
CA ASP A 23 -27.13 -12.67 2.30
C ASP A 23 -27.08 -11.16 1.98
N CYS A 24 -25.95 -10.66 1.42
CA CYS A 24 -25.87 -9.27 0.99
C CYS A 24 -26.91 -8.91 -0.08
N ILE A 25 -27.13 -9.80 -1.04
CA ILE A 25 -28.14 -9.59 -2.09
C ILE A 25 -29.54 -9.57 -1.48
N ASN A 26 -29.85 -10.51 -0.59
CA ASN A 26 -31.16 -10.61 0.06
C ASN A 26 -31.46 -9.39 0.95
N ASP A 27 -30.44 -8.88 1.64
CA ASP A 27 -30.53 -7.72 2.52
C ASP A 27 -30.48 -6.38 1.75
N GLY A 28 -30.18 -6.41 0.44
CA GLY A 28 -30.03 -5.21 -0.41
C GLY A 28 -28.75 -4.41 -0.16
N TRP A 29 -27.80 -4.91 0.64
CA TRP A 29 -26.53 -4.25 0.94
C TRP A 29 -25.41 -4.76 0.04
N VAL A 30 -25.29 -4.18 -1.15
CA VAL A 30 -24.34 -4.60 -2.20
C VAL A 30 -23.30 -3.54 -2.55
N SER A 31 -23.13 -2.51 -1.72
CA SER A 31 -22.20 -1.40 -1.97
C SER A 31 -21.23 -1.18 -0.79
N THR A 32 -21.07 0.07 -0.35
CA THR A 32 -20.02 0.50 0.59
C THR A 32 -20.37 0.34 2.07
N SER A 33 -21.56 -0.17 2.38
CA SER A 33 -22.02 -0.37 3.77
C SER A 33 -22.64 -1.76 3.90
N GLY A 34 -22.73 -2.25 5.14
CA GLY A 34 -23.44 -3.47 5.45
C GLY A 34 -22.77 -4.29 6.54
N LYS A 35 -23.53 -5.20 7.15
CA LYS A 35 -23.13 -6.00 8.32
C LYS A 35 -21.78 -6.74 8.16
N TYR A 36 -21.43 -7.14 6.94
CA TYR A 36 -20.18 -7.87 6.69
C TYR A 36 -18.98 -6.96 6.65
N ILE A 37 -19.13 -5.71 6.19
CA ILE A 37 -18.06 -4.68 6.25
C ILE A 37 -17.78 -4.36 7.71
N ASP A 38 -18.81 -4.03 8.50
CA ASP A 38 -18.68 -3.73 9.92
C ASP A 38 -18.05 -4.91 10.70
N SER A 39 -18.49 -6.14 10.40
CA SER A 39 -17.95 -7.34 11.03
C SER A 39 -16.48 -7.58 10.68
N PHE A 40 -16.09 -7.30 9.43
CA PHE A 40 -14.72 -7.46 8.97
C PHE A 40 -13.80 -6.42 9.61
N GLU A 41 -14.21 -5.15 9.63
CA GLU A 41 -13.45 -4.06 10.27
C GLU A 41 -13.21 -4.37 11.76
N LYS A 42 -14.25 -4.74 12.51
CA LYS A 42 -14.14 -5.12 13.93
C LYS A 42 -13.22 -6.32 14.17
N LYS A 43 -13.26 -7.33 13.29
CA LYS A 43 -12.37 -8.49 13.40
C LYS A 43 -10.91 -8.10 13.13
N LEU A 44 -10.66 -7.25 12.15
CA LEU A 44 -9.32 -6.75 11.86
C LEU A 44 -8.80 -5.84 12.97
N GLU A 45 -9.62 -4.94 13.53
CA GLU A 45 -9.26 -4.14 14.71
C GLU A 45 -8.74 -5.04 15.84
N LYS A 46 -9.49 -6.10 16.16
CA LYS A 46 -9.08 -7.05 17.18
C LYS A 46 -7.82 -7.84 16.82
N PHE A 47 -7.71 -8.28 15.56
CA PHE A 47 -6.57 -9.08 15.10
C PHE A 47 -5.27 -8.28 15.06
N THR A 48 -5.32 -7.05 14.58
CA THR A 48 -4.15 -6.16 14.44
C THR A 48 -3.88 -5.33 15.68
N ASN A 49 -4.77 -5.39 16.68
CA ASN A 49 -4.74 -4.53 17.88
C ASN A 49 -4.69 -3.03 17.52
N THR A 50 -5.38 -2.64 16.47
CA THR A 50 -5.53 -1.24 16.06
C THR A 50 -6.86 -0.69 16.57
N LYS A 51 -6.92 0.63 16.76
CA LYS A 51 -8.13 1.30 17.30
C LYS A 51 -9.24 1.40 16.25
N PHE A 52 -8.88 1.56 14.99
CA PHE A 52 -9.81 1.71 13.89
C PHE A 52 -9.29 1.00 12.65
N VAL A 53 -10.20 0.41 11.89
CA VAL A 53 -9.98 -0.16 10.57
C VAL A 53 -11.05 0.37 9.64
N VAL A 54 -10.67 0.70 8.41
CA VAL A 54 -11.60 1.13 7.36
C VAL A 54 -11.38 0.29 6.12
N CYS A 55 -12.43 -0.34 5.64
CA CYS A 55 -12.42 -1.10 4.40
C CYS A 55 -12.43 -0.20 3.18
N LEU A 56 -11.60 -0.50 2.21
CA LEU A 56 -11.56 0.15 0.91
C LEU A 56 -11.75 -0.90 -0.20
N ASN A 57 -12.14 -0.43 -1.37
CA ASN A 57 -12.44 -1.31 -2.50
C ASN A 57 -11.21 -1.97 -3.14
N SER A 58 -10.00 -1.46 -2.85
CA SER A 58 -8.75 -2.03 -3.36
C SER A 58 -7.55 -1.59 -2.54
N CYS A 59 -6.46 -2.37 -2.60
CA CYS A 59 -5.17 -1.98 -2.02
C CYS A 59 -4.63 -0.68 -2.66
N THR A 60 -4.83 -0.46 -3.95
CA THR A 60 -4.44 0.78 -4.64
C THR A 60 -5.10 2.00 -4.00
N SER A 61 -6.40 1.93 -3.73
CA SER A 61 -7.14 3.01 -3.05
C SER A 61 -6.63 3.22 -1.62
N ALA A 62 -6.32 2.13 -0.92
CA ALA A 62 -5.79 2.19 0.44
C ALA A 62 -4.42 2.87 0.48
N LEU A 63 -3.50 2.48 -0.38
CA LEU A 63 -2.18 3.11 -0.50
C LEU A 63 -2.28 4.59 -0.87
N HIS A 64 -3.11 4.92 -1.87
CA HIS A 64 -3.31 6.31 -2.28
C HIS A 64 -3.84 7.17 -1.12
N LEU A 65 -4.87 6.68 -0.43
CA LEU A 65 -5.43 7.40 0.72
C LEU A 65 -4.43 7.52 1.88
N SER A 66 -3.66 6.48 2.16
CA SER A 66 -2.62 6.51 3.19
C SER A 66 -1.57 7.59 2.91
N LEU A 67 -1.11 7.71 1.67
CA LEU A 67 -0.17 8.76 1.27
C LEU A 67 -0.80 10.16 1.41
N LYS A 68 -2.09 10.31 1.11
CA LYS A 68 -2.83 11.57 1.36
C LYS A 68 -2.89 11.92 2.84
N LEU A 69 -3.18 10.94 3.70
CA LEU A 69 -3.26 11.14 5.15
C LEU A 69 -1.90 11.49 5.77
N LEU A 70 -0.81 11.01 5.18
CA LEU A 70 0.56 11.38 5.56
C LEU A 70 0.95 12.79 5.08
N ASN A 71 0.04 13.52 4.41
CA ASN A 71 0.30 14.84 3.83
C ASN A 71 1.48 14.86 2.85
N ILE A 72 1.65 13.78 2.09
CA ILE A 72 2.66 13.70 1.05
C ILE A 72 2.38 14.80 0.01
N SER A 73 3.38 15.60 -0.25
CA SER A 73 3.30 16.72 -1.21
C SER A 73 3.63 16.26 -2.63
N ALA A 74 3.09 17.00 -3.60
CA ALA A 74 3.55 16.86 -4.98
C ALA A 74 5.07 17.10 -5.05
N ASN A 75 5.77 16.30 -5.84
CA ASN A 75 7.24 16.28 -5.97
C ASN A 75 8.02 15.62 -4.81
N ASP A 76 7.38 15.14 -3.75
CA ASP A 76 8.07 14.30 -2.78
C ASP A 76 8.48 12.96 -3.41
N GLU A 77 9.47 12.33 -2.83
CA GLU A 77 9.92 10.99 -3.20
C GLU A 77 9.41 9.95 -2.22
N ILE A 78 9.00 8.79 -2.77
CA ILE A 78 8.54 7.66 -1.98
C ILE A 78 9.34 6.44 -2.40
N ILE A 79 9.99 5.80 -1.46
CA ILE A 79 10.75 4.57 -1.71
C ILE A 79 9.75 3.44 -1.91
N VAL A 80 9.95 2.67 -2.99
CA VAL A 80 9.14 1.50 -3.36
C VAL A 80 10.05 0.34 -3.78
N PRO A 81 9.67 -0.92 -3.50
CA PRO A 81 10.45 -2.05 -3.99
C PRO A 81 10.40 -2.14 -5.52
N SER A 82 11.49 -2.56 -6.16
CA SER A 82 11.57 -2.75 -7.62
C SER A 82 10.79 -3.97 -8.11
N ILE A 83 10.61 -4.98 -7.25
CA ILE A 83 9.74 -6.14 -7.51
C ILE A 83 8.48 -5.97 -6.68
N THR A 84 7.40 -5.53 -7.32
CA THR A 84 6.11 -5.31 -6.66
C THR A 84 4.99 -5.30 -7.69
N PHE A 85 3.76 -5.30 -7.22
CA PHE A 85 2.60 -5.04 -8.08
C PHE A 85 2.61 -3.58 -8.54
N VAL A 86 1.90 -3.25 -9.63
CA VAL A 86 1.85 -1.88 -10.15
C VAL A 86 1.16 -0.88 -9.20
N SER A 87 0.34 -1.37 -8.28
CA SER A 87 -0.45 -0.55 -7.34
C SER A 87 0.36 0.40 -6.46
N PRO A 88 1.49 0.00 -5.84
CA PRO A 88 2.35 0.92 -5.10
C PRO A 88 2.85 2.08 -5.95
N ILE A 89 3.31 1.80 -7.17
CA ILE A 89 3.81 2.82 -8.09
C ILE A 89 2.68 3.78 -8.49
N ASN A 90 1.52 3.25 -8.87
CA ASN A 90 0.37 4.06 -9.24
C ASN A 90 -0.10 4.96 -8.09
N SER A 91 -0.10 4.46 -6.84
CA SER A 91 -0.49 5.27 -5.69
C SER A 91 0.46 6.46 -5.47
N VAL A 92 1.76 6.29 -5.72
CA VAL A 92 2.75 7.37 -5.70
C VAL A 92 2.44 8.40 -6.80
N LEU A 93 2.24 7.94 -8.03
CA LEU A 93 1.97 8.82 -9.17
C LEU A 93 0.64 9.58 -9.02
N TYR A 94 -0.40 8.97 -8.45
CA TYR A 94 -1.68 9.63 -8.17
C TYR A 94 -1.56 10.77 -7.14
N ASN A 95 -0.52 10.74 -6.32
CA ASN A 95 -0.17 11.84 -5.42
C ASN A 95 0.74 12.89 -6.08
N SER A 96 1.03 12.77 -7.38
CA SER A 96 1.99 13.61 -8.10
C SER A 96 3.39 13.57 -7.49
N SER A 97 3.72 12.46 -6.83
CA SER A 97 5.01 12.20 -6.20
C SER A 97 5.88 11.30 -7.08
N TYR A 98 7.12 11.10 -6.73
CA TYR A 98 8.09 10.33 -7.51
C TYR A 98 8.47 9.03 -6.81
N PRO A 99 8.35 7.86 -7.46
CA PRO A 99 8.85 6.62 -6.91
C PRO A 99 10.39 6.59 -6.96
N VAL A 100 11.01 6.20 -5.86
CA VAL A 100 12.43 5.85 -5.77
C VAL A 100 12.50 4.34 -5.64
N PHE A 101 12.91 3.67 -6.70
CA PHE A 101 12.97 2.22 -6.72
C PHE A 101 14.13 1.71 -5.87
N MET A 102 13.82 0.81 -4.96
CA MET A 102 14.79 0.11 -4.13
C MET A 102 14.85 -1.36 -4.52
N ASP A 103 16.05 -1.89 -4.56
CA ASP A 103 16.28 -3.28 -4.89
C ASP A 103 15.63 -4.24 -3.89
N CYS A 104 15.46 -5.49 -4.28
CA CYS A 104 14.85 -6.52 -3.46
C CYS A 104 15.90 -7.50 -2.94
N ASP A 105 15.59 -8.10 -1.79
CA ASP A 105 16.36 -9.20 -1.21
C ASP A 105 16.07 -10.54 -1.93
N LYS A 106 16.69 -11.62 -1.47
CA LYS A 106 16.49 -12.98 -2.01
C LYS A 106 15.07 -13.54 -1.83
N PHE A 107 14.23 -12.90 -1.05
CA PHE A 107 12.83 -13.27 -0.83
C PHE A 107 11.86 -12.37 -1.58
N CYS A 108 12.35 -11.49 -2.48
CA CYS A 108 11.58 -10.50 -3.21
C CYS A 108 10.94 -9.41 -2.33
N ASN A 109 11.39 -9.25 -1.10
CA ASN A 109 11.03 -8.11 -0.26
C ASN A 109 11.99 -6.96 -0.52
N ILE A 110 11.61 -5.74 -0.13
CA ILE A 110 12.53 -4.60 -0.20
C ILE A 110 13.83 -4.90 0.57
N ASP A 111 14.97 -4.65 -0.05
CA ASP A 111 16.28 -4.84 0.58
C ASP A 111 16.51 -3.75 1.64
N VAL A 112 16.39 -4.16 2.90
CA VAL A 112 16.49 -3.25 4.06
C VAL A 112 17.88 -2.63 4.17
N ASP A 113 18.94 -3.42 3.95
CA ASP A 113 20.33 -2.92 4.07
C ASP A 113 20.64 -1.89 2.97
N LYS A 114 20.22 -2.14 1.73
CA LYS A 114 20.35 -1.18 0.63
C LYS A 114 19.51 0.08 0.90
N THR A 115 18.30 -0.07 1.44
CA THR A 115 17.44 1.06 1.80
C THR A 115 18.09 1.93 2.88
N ILE A 116 18.61 1.32 3.94
CA ILE A 116 19.33 2.03 5.00
C ILE A 116 20.59 2.71 4.45
N ASN A 117 21.35 2.02 3.59
CA ASN A 117 22.53 2.59 2.97
C ASN A 117 22.18 3.80 2.08
N PHE A 118 21.12 3.70 1.28
CA PHE A 118 20.60 4.83 0.50
C PHE A 118 20.27 6.03 1.40
N LEU A 119 19.52 5.80 2.47
CA LEU A 119 19.14 6.88 3.41
C LEU A 119 20.37 7.51 4.07
N LYS A 120 21.38 6.72 4.47
CA LYS A 120 22.63 7.24 5.10
C LYS A 120 23.54 7.95 4.11
N SER A 121 23.72 7.43 2.91
CA SER A 121 24.72 7.90 1.96
C SER A 121 24.19 8.91 0.93
N GLN A 122 22.95 8.75 0.48
CA GLN A 122 22.36 9.52 -0.61
C GLN A 122 21.36 10.59 -0.15
N THR A 123 21.09 10.67 1.16
CA THR A 123 20.21 11.71 1.71
C THR A 123 20.91 12.55 2.78
N ILE A 124 20.32 13.68 3.11
CA ILE A 124 20.67 14.54 4.24
C ILE A 124 19.41 14.89 5.02
N THR A 125 19.52 14.99 6.32
CA THR A 125 18.44 15.52 7.17
C THR A 125 18.61 17.03 7.31
N LYS A 126 17.52 17.78 7.13
CA LYS A 126 17.43 19.23 7.39
C LYS A 126 16.27 19.52 8.31
N THR A 127 16.48 20.35 9.29
CA THR A 127 15.43 20.83 10.19
C THR A 127 14.89 22.16 9.68
N LYS A 128 13.56 22.26 9.57
CA LYS A 128 12.86 23.50 9.22
C LYS A 128 11.61 23.63 10.09
N ASN A 129 11.44 24.75 10.76
CA ASN A 129 10.30 25.02 11.65
C ASN A 129 10.07 23.92 12.72
N GLY A 130 11.17 23.35 13.26
CA GLY A 130 11.11 22.31 14.29
C GLY A 130 10.77 20.91 13.78
N SER A 131 10.65 20.71 12.47
CA SER A 131 10.44 19.41 11.84
C SER A 131 11.65 18.99 11.00
N ASP A 132 11.99 17.70 11.05
CA ASP A 132 13.08 17.14 10.28
C ASP A 132 12.58 16.60 8.94
N PHE A 133 13.33 16.89 7.89
CA PHE A 133 13.08 16.44 6.52
C PHE A 133 14.28 15.69 5.98
N THR A 134 14.03 14.51 5.42
CA THR A 134 15.06 13.74 4.71
C THR A 134 15.05 14.15 3.24
N ILE A 135 16.16 14.68 2.75
CA ILE A 135 16.28 15.24 1.40
C ILE A 135 17.29 14.41 0.60
N ASN A 136 16.88 13.94 -0.56
CA ASN A 136 17.75 13.27 -1.52
C ASN A 136 18.81 14.26 -2.06
N LYS A 137 20.08 13.90 -1.99
CA LYS A 137 21.20 14.76 -2.40
C LYS A 137 21.20 15.07 -3.89
N VAL A 138 20.69 14.16 -4.73
CA VAL A 138 20.67 14.30 -6.19
C VAL A 138 19.46 15.08 -6.66
N SER A 139 18.25 14.59 -6.37
CA SER A 139 17.00 15.19 -6.83
C SER A 139 16.62 16.47 -6.07
N LYS A 140 17.15 16.66 -4.86
CA LYS A 140 16.80 17.74 -3.91
C LYS A 140 15.36 17.66 -3.38
N ARG A 141 14.68 16.53 -3.59
CA ARG A 141 13.31 16.27 -3.11
C ARG A 141 13.32 15.68 -1.72
N ILE A 142 12.20 15.81 -1.03
CA ILE A 142 11.96 15.18 0.27
C ILE A 142 11.67 13.70 0.03
N VAL A 143 12.39 12.82 0.71
CA VAL A 143 12.05 11.39 0.80
C VAL A 143 11.06 11.24 1.96
N ALA A 144 9.77 11.18 1.63
CA ALA A 144 8.71 11.39 2.59
C ALA A 144 8.12 10.09 3.18
N ALA A 145 8.21 8.97 2.45
CA ALA A 145 7.64 7.69 2.88
C ALA A 145 8.36 6.51 2.23
N ILE A 146 8.07 5.32 2.77
CA ILE A 146 8.46 4.03 2.21
C ILE A 146 7.20 3.17 2.12
N ILE A 147 6.96 2.58 0.96
CA ILE A 147 5.96 1.51 0.77
C ILE A 147 6.71 0.18 0.71
N ILE A 148 6.28 -0.79 1.50
CA ILE A 148 6.88 -2.13 1.57
C ILE A 148 5.89 -3.20 1.12
#